data_46f3579bcf9d062b32aad8d4c0042db7
#
_entry.id   46f3579bcf9d062b32aad8d4c0042db7
#
_cell.length_a   1.000
_cell.length_b   1.000
_cell.length_c   1.000
_cell.angle_alpha   90.00
_cell.angle_beta   90.00
_cell.angle_gamma   90.00
#
_symmetry.space_group_name_H-M   'P 1'
#
loop_
_entity.id
_entity.type
_entity.pdbx_description
1 polymer ?
#
loop_
_entity_poly.entity_id
_entity_poly.type
_entity_poly.pdbx_seq_one_letter_code
_entity_poly.pdbx_strand_id
1 'polypeptide(L)'
;MTDADDLRRRTAELLAAHPPATTDRLEFLRARFDAGLAWVHFPQGLGGLDAPRSLQAVVDAELEGTGAPDNDPGRIGIGLGMAAPTILRFGTEEQKQRFLRPLWTGEEVWCQLFSEPGAGSDLAALATRAVREGGAEAGGDWIVDGQKVWTSSAHLARWAILIARTDPDVPKHRGISYFVCDMTDPGVEVRPLRQITGEAEFNEVFLTGVRIPDAHRLGAVGEGWKVAQTTLMNERVAIGGARTPREGGMIGIAAAGWRAHPELRTHDLHQRLLNLWVEAEVARLTGERLRQQLSPTLNSSPTLGSARAGGPPCAGGAPMGQPGPEGSGMKLAFARLAQEISGWEVEFLAEDGLTYDDWTMRRPDGVDFTGREAGYRYLRAKGNSIEGGTSEVLLNIVAERVLGLPPEPRTDKDVAWKDLPR
;
A
#
# COMPACT_ATOMS: atom_id res chain seq x y z
N MET A 1 24.14 16.25 11.22
CA MET A 1 22.74 15.85 10.95
C MET A 1 22.36 16.41 9.60
N THR A 2 21.79 15.63 8.74
CA THR A 2 21.26 16.08 7.43
C THR A 2 20.12 17.07 7.66
N ASP A 3 20.26 18.28 7.18
CA ASP A 3 19.24 19.34 7.23
C ASP A 3 18.75 19.72 5.83
N ALA A 4 17.86 20.70 5.74
CA ALA A 4 17.28 21.13 4.48
C ALA A 4 18.34 21.71 3.50
N ASP A 5 19.34 22.39 4.00
CA ASP A 5 20.38 23.01 3.16
C ASP A 5 21.35 21.97 2.62
N ASP A 6 21.69 20.93 3.41
CA ASP A 6 22.47 19.78 2.93
C ASP A 6 21.72 19.02 1.83
N LEU A 7 20.39 18.83 1.97
CA LEU A 7 19.58 18.18 0.93
C LEU A 7 19.50 19.02 -0.35
N ARG A 8 19.31 20.34 -0.25
CA ARG A 8 19.34 21.22 -1.43
C ARG A 8 20.67 21.12 -2.17
N ARG A 9 21.77 21.20 -1.43
CA ARG A 9 23.12 21.07 -1.99
C ARG A 9 23.31 19.73 -2.69
N ARG A 10 22.96 18.60 -2.06
CA ARG A 10 23.06 17.25 -2.65
C ARG A 10 22.18 17.10 -3.89
N THR A 11 20.96 17.67 -3.88
CA THR A 11 20.08 17.63 -5.04
C THR A 11 20.65 18.45 -6.20
N ALA A 12 21.22 19.63 -5.91
CA ALA A 12 21.91 20.43 -6.92
C ALA A 12 23.16 19.71 -7.49
N GLU A 13 23.93 19.03 -6.66
CA GLU A 13 25.07 18.20 -7.08
C GLU A 13 24.63 17.04 -7.98
N LEU A 14 23.52 16.34 -7.66
CA LEU A 14 22.91 15.31 -8.48
C LEU A 14 22.52 15.86 -9.85
N LEU A 15 21.78 16.99 -9.89
CA LEU A 15 21.34 17.63 -11.12
C LEU A 15 22.50 18.10 -12.01
N ALA A 16 23.57 18.58 -11.40
CA ALA A 16 24.79 19.01 -12.11
C ALA A 16 25.56 17.81 -12.70
N ALA A 17 25.67 16.71 -11.95
CA ALA A 17 26.38 15.50 -12.39
C ALA A 17 25.57 14.68 -13.40
N HIS A 18 24.24 14.69 -13.27
CA HIS A 18 23.30 13.91 -14.09
C HIS A 18 22.17 14.84 -14.61
N PRO A 19 22.44 15.73 -15.59
CA PRO A 19 21.43 16.65 -16.11
C PRO A 19 20.24 15.87 -16.71
N PRO A 20 19.00 16.11 -16.28
CA PRO A 20 17.82 15.33 -16.73
C PRO A 20 17.60 15.33 -18.24
N ALA A 21 17.97 16.41 -18.92
CA ALA A 21 17.82 16.53 -20.39
C ALA A 21 18.73 15.58 -21.20
N THR A 22 19.82 15.08 -20.62
CA THR A 22 20.82 14.26 -21.32
C THR A 22 21.16 12.94 -20.67
N THR A 23 20.69 12.73 -19.44
CA THR A 23 20.91 11.49 -18.68
C THR A 23 19.76 10.51 -18.91
N ASP A 24 20.09 9.23 -19.13
CA ASP A 24 19.07 8.18 -19.21
C ASP A 24 18.24 8.11 -17.92
N ARG A 25 16.94 7.82 -18.05
CA ARG A 25 16.01 7.77 -16.93
C ARG A 25 16.50 6.87 -15.80
N LEU A 26 16.94 5.67 -16.16
CA LEU A 26 17.35 4.66 -15.16
C LEU A 26 18.69 5.05 -14.52
N GLU A 27 19.61 5.61 -15.28
CA GLU A 27 20.88 6.13 -14.77
C GLU A 27 20.63 7.25 -13.76
N PHE A 28 19.73 8.20 -14.06
CA PHE A 28 19.36 9.26 -13.13
C PHE A 28 18.76 8.70 -11.83
N LEU A 29 17.82 7.76 -11.94
CA LEU A 29 17.16 7.16 -10.77
C LEU A 29 18.17 6.39 -9.90
N ARG A 30 19.10 5.67 -10.51
CA ARG A 30 20.20 4.98 -9.80
C ARG A 30 21.07 5.97 -9.05
N ALA A 31 21.48 7.05 -9.71
CA ALA A 31 22.28 8.12 -9.10
C ALA A 31 21.52 8.80 -7.94
N ARG A 32 20.22 9.07 -8.09
CA ARG A 32 19.39 9.62 -7.03
C ARG A 32 19.30 8.69 -5.82
N PHE A 33 19.16 7.38 -6.05
CA PHE A 33 19.18 6.37 -4.98
C PHE A 33 20.53 6.35 -4.26
N ASP A 34 21.62 6.28 -5.02
CA ASP A 34 22.98 6.19 -4.49
C ASP A 34 23.39 7.46 -3.72
N ALA A 35 22.85 8.63 -4.10
CA ALA A 35 23.02 9.89 -3.38
C ALA A 35 22.20 9.96 -2.06
N GLY A 36 21.36 8.97 -1.76
CA GLY A 36 20.48 8.93 -0.58
C GLY A 36 19.26 9.85 -0.67
N LEU A 37 18.89 10.28 -1.88
CA LEU A 37 17.78 11.19 -2.16
C LEU A 37 16.48 10.47 -2.60
N ALA A 38 16.48 9.15 -2.54
CA ALA A 38 15.34 8.30 -2.85
C ALA A 38 14.30 8.33 -1.75
N TRP A 39 14.72 7.97 -0.55
CA TRP A 39 13.96 7.99 0.69
C TRP A 39 14.84 8.57 1.80
N VAL A 40 14.89 9.87 1.96
CA VAL A 40 15.83 10.54 2.89
C VAL A 40 15.83 9.94 4.31
N HIS A 41 14.74 9.29 4.71
CA HIS A 41 14.57 8.66 6.02
C HIS A 41 15.05 7.21 6.11
N PHE A 42 15.45 6.60 4.99
CA PHE A 42 16.08 5.29 5.01
C PHE A 42 17.55 5.42 5.45
N PRO A 43 18.18 4.33 5.92
CA PRO A 43 19.59 4.32 6.27
C PRO A 43 20.49 4.70 5.09
N GLN A 44 21.66 5.21 5.41
CA GLN A 44 22.72 5.46 4.42
C GLN A 44 23.10 4.17 3.68
N GLY A 45 23.29 4.27 2.36
CA GLY A 45 23.55 3.12 1.49
C GLY A 45 22.31 2.32 1.09
N LEU A 46 21.12 2.66 1.64
CA LEU A 46 19.83 2.05 1.29
C LEU A 46 18.86 3.07 0.67
N GLY A 47 19.40 4.06 -0.05
CA GLY A 47 18.62 5.10 -0.72
C GLY A 47 18.24 6.29 0.16
N GLY A 48 18.80 6.36 1.40
CA GLY A 48 18.50 7.40 2.36
C GLY A 48 19.74 7.97 3.07
N LEU A 49 19.50 8.84 4.05
CA LEU A 49 20.49 9.61 4.81
C LEU A 49 20.20 9.63 6.32
N ASP A 50 19.36 8.72 6.81
CA ASP A 50 18.87 8.72 8.20
C ASP A 50 18.23 10.07 8.62
N ALA A 51 17.66 10.80 7.66
CA ALA A 51 17.08 12.11 7.86
C ALA A 51 15.58 12.01 8.24
N PRO A 52 14.99 13.03 8.87
CA PRO A 52 13.55 13.08 9.10
C PRO A 52 12.75 12.94 7.80
N ARG A 53 11.71 12.09 7.80
CA ARG A 53 10.87 11.85 6.63
C ARG A 53 10.25 13.13 6.03
N SER A 54 9.95 14.12 6.88
CA SER A 54 9.42 15.42 6.46
C SER A 54 10.32 16.17 5.49
N LEU A 55 11.62 15.91 5.54
CA LEU A 55 12.62 16.55 4.66
C LEU A 55 12.60 16.00 3.23
N GLN A 56 11.89 14.90 2.95
CA GLN A 56 11.70 14.42 1.57
C GLN A 56 11.11 15.53 0.68
N ALA A 57 10.19 16.33 1.22
CA ALA A 57 9.58 17.44 0.49
C ALA A 57 10.58 18.49 -0.02
N VAL A 58 11.75 18.62 0.62
CA VAL A 58 12.83 19.52 0.15
C VAL A 58 13.42 18.99 -1.14
N VAL A 59 13.75 17.69 -1.18
CA VAL A 59 14.28 17.02 -2.40
C VAL A 59 13.26 17.10 -3.54
N ASP A 60 11.99 16.80 -3.24
CA ASP A 60 10.94 16.78 -4.24
C ASP A 60 10.70 18.19 -4.83
N ALA A 61 10.75 19.23 -4.00
CA ALA A 61 10.63 20.62 -4.45
C ALA A 61 11.82 21.09 -5.31
N GLU A 62 13.05 20.67 -4.99
CA GLU A 62 14.24 21.00 -5.80
C GLU A 62 14.25 20.27 -7.16
N LEU A 63 13.61 19.11 -7.25
CA LEU A 63 13.47 18.36 -8.50
C LEU A 63 12.30 18.86 -9.36
N GLU A 64 11.31 19.52 -8.74
CA GLU A 64 10.13 20.04 -9.44
C GLU A 64 10.51 21.03 -10.55
N GLY A 65 9.96 20.84 -11.74
CA GLY A 65 10.22 21.71 -12.90
C GLY A 65 11.58 21.55 -13.57
N THR A 66 12.47 20.66 -13.07
CA THR A 66 13.80 20.43 -13.68
C THR A 66 13.79 19.43 -14.84
N GLY A 67 12.66 18.74 -15.07
CA GLY A 67 12.57 17.61 -16.01
C GLY A 67 13.15 16.32 -15.47
N ALA A 68 13.49 16.26 -14.18
CA ALA A 68 13.96 15.05 -13.54
C ALA A 68 12.89 13.94 -13.61
N PRO A 69 13.27 12.70 -14.05
CA PRO A 69 12.31 11.62 -14.13
C PRO A 69 11.88 11.15 -12.75
N ASP A 70 10.60 10.80 -12.62
CA ASP A 70 10.11 10.04 -11.48
C ASP A 70 10.36 8.53 -11.67
N ASN A 71 10.13 7.76 -10.63
CA ASN A 71 10.29 6.31 -10.65
C ASN A 71 9.01 5.55 -10.99
N ASP A 72 8.00 6.23 -11.56
CA ASP A 72 6.68 5.68 -11.90
C ASP A 72 5.98 5.03 -10.68
N PRO A 73 5.62 5.82 -9.67
CA PRO A 73 5.05 5.30 -8.43
C PRO A 73 3.69 4.60 -8.65
N GLY A 74 2.99 4.90 -9.75
CA GLY A 74 1.75 4.21 -10.13
C GLY A 74 1.99 2.73 -10.44
N ARG A 75 3.09 2.43 -11.14
CA ARG A 75 3.48 1.07 -11.54
C ARG A 75 4.13 0.28 -10.42
N ILE A 76 4.96 0.92 -9.59
CA ILE A 76 5.75 0.25 -8.54
C ILE A 76 5.22 0.48 -7.13
N GLY A 77 3.96 0.95 -6.99
CA GLY A 77 3.37 1.35 -5.71
C GLY A 77 3.39 0.26 -4.64
N ILE A 78 3.18 -1.02 -5.00
CA ILE A 78 3.29 -2.15 -4.06
C ILE A 78 4.74 -2.29 -3.55
N GLY A 79 5.71 -2.16 -4.44
CA GLY A 79 7.12 -2.14 -4.06
C GLY A 79 7.44 -1.04 -3.06
N LEU A 80 7.09 0.20 -3.40
CA LEU A 80 7.39 1.40 -2.59
C LEU A 80 6.65 1.41 -1.24
N GLY A 81 5.34 1.11 -1.27
CA GLY A 81 4.46 1.28 -0.12
C GLY A 81 4.41 0.07 0.82
N MET A 82 4.75 -1.11 0.36
CA MET A 82 4.54 -2.37 1.08
C MET A 82 5.82 -3.19 1.21
N ALA A 83 6.47 -3.56 0.09
CA ALA A 83 7.66 -4.41 0.12
C ALA A 83 8.86 -3.70 0.74
N ALA A 84 9.19 -2.48 0.30
CA ALA A 84 10.36 -1.76 0.79
C ALA A 84 10.38 -1.53 2.31
N PRO A 85 9.32 -1.00 2.95
CA PRO A 85 9.30 -0.83 4.41
C PRO A 85 9.33 -2.17 5.16
N THR A 86 8.79 -3.24 4.57
CA THR A 86 8.83 -4.58 5.16
C THR A 86 10.24 -5.17 5.09
N ILE A 87 10.91 -5.09 3.94
CA ILE A 87 12.29 -5.52 3.75
C ILE A 87 13.23 -4.72 4.65
N LEU A 88 13.05 -3.40 4.71
CA LEU A 88 13.85 -2.54 5.59
C LEU A 88 13.80 -3.00 7.05
N ARG A 89 12.63 -3.40 7.52
CA ARG A 89 12.41 -3.76 8.92
C ARG A 89 12.84 -5.18 9.28
N PHE A 90 12.58 -6.16 8.40
CA PHE A 90 12.72 -7.59 8.70
C PHE A 90 13.76 -8.31 7.85
N GLY A 91 14.25 -7.67 6.79
CA GLY A 91 15.28 -8.23 5.92
C GLY A 91 16.67 -8.21 6.54
N THR A 92 17.51 -9.16 6.14
CA THR A 92 18.95 -9.12 6.40
C THR A 92 19.61 -7.98 5.61
N GLU A 93 20.85 -7.64 5.93
CA GLU A 93 21.57 -6.59 5.18
C GLU A 93 21.76 -6.99 3.70
N GLU A 94 22.01 -8.27 3.43
CA GLU A 94 22.12 -8.79 2.06
C GLU A 94 20.80 -8.63 1.30
N GLN A 95 19.65 -8.93 1.94
CA GLN A 95 18.34 -8.74 1.34
C GLN A 95 18.04 -7.26 1.06
N LYS A 96 18.34 -6.36 1.99
CA LYS A 96 18.17 -4.91 1.82
C LYS A 96 18.99 -4.39 0.65
N GLN A 97 20.28 -4.76 0.58
CA GLN A 97 21.19 -4.36 -0.51
C GLN A 97 20.73 -4.94 -1.87
N ARG A 98 20.25 -6.19 -1.88
CA ARG A 98 19.80 -6.86 -3.11
C ARG A 98 18.53 -6.25 -3.66
N PHE A 99 17.55 -5.91 -2.81
CA PHE A 99 16.20 -5.66 -3.28
C PHE A 99 15.82 -4.18 -3.32
N LEU A 100 16.30 -3.33 -2.41
CA LEU A 100 15.75 -1.97 -2.28
C LEU A 100 16.08 -1.06 -3.46
N ARG A 101 17.28 -1.13 -4.01
CA ARG A 101 17.69 -0.28 -5.13
C ARG A 101 16.89 -0.56 -6.40
N PRO A 102 16.87 -1.79 -6.95
CA PRO A 102 16.12 -2.10 -8.17
C PRO A 102 14.59 -1.97 -7.97
N LEU A 103 14.08 -2.16 -6.75
CA LEU A 103 12.69 -1.89 -6.42
C LEU A 103 12.37 -0.40 -6.58
N TRP A 104 13.19 0.49 -6.00
CA TRP A 104 12.93 1.92 -6.03
C TRP A 104 13.11 2.54 -7.42
N THR A 105 14.09 2.08 -8.17
CA THR A 105 14.34 2.56 -9.54
C THR A 105 13.30 2.06 -10.56
N GLY A 106 12.47 1.09 -10.17
CA GLY A 106 11.47 0.47 -11.04
C GLY A 106 12.04 -0.56 -12.00
N GLU A 107 13.31 -0.96 -11.83
CA GLU A 107 13.93 -2.06 -12.59
C GLU A 107 13.26 -3.40 -12.30
N GLU A 108 12.84 -3.60 -11.05
CA GLU A 108 12.15 -4.81 -10.60
C GLU A 108 10.80 -4.44 -9.99
N VAL A 109 9.73 -4.75 -10.69
CA VAL A 109 8.35 -4.56 -10.22
C VAL A 109 8.01 -5.63 -9.19
N TRP A 110 7.23 -5.26 -8.19
CA TRP A 110 6.80 -6.13 -7.09
C TRP A 110 5.29 -6.28 -7.04
N CYS A 111 4.82 -7.47 -6.66
CA CYS A 111 3.42 -7.72 -6.34
C CYS A 111 3.24 -8.34 -4.95
N GLN A 112 2.00 -8.55 -4.53
CA GLN A 112 1.64 -9.05 -3.20
C GLN A 112 0.80 -10.32 -3.30
N LEU A 113 1.34 -11.47 -2.87
CA LEU A 113 0.71 -12.78 -2.86
C LEU A 113 0.15 -13.10 -1.47
N PHE A 114 -0.96 -12.45 -1.10
CA PHE A 114 -1.56 -12.60 0.23
C PHE A 114 -2.90 -13.33 0.17
N SER A 115 -3.93 -12.70 -0.36
CA SER A 115 -5.29 -13.23 -0.39
C SER A 115 -5.40 -14.53 -1.18
N GLU A 116 -6.31 -15.40 -0.72
CA GLU A 116 -6.68 -16.65 -1.38
C GLU A 116 -8.19 -16.69 -1.63
N PRO A 117 -8.71 -17.56 -2.51
CA PRO A 117 -10.14 -17.67 -2.71
C PRO A 117 -10.93 -17.91 -1.42
N GLY A 118 -10.35 -18.64 -0.45
CA GLY A 118 -10.94 -18.94 0.86
C GLY A 118 -10.43 -18.06 2.01
N ALA A 119 -9.51 -17.12 1.78
CA ALA A 119 -8.86 -16.33 2.85
C ALA A 119 -8.61 -14.88 2.40
N GLY A 120 -9.64 -14.04 2.52
CA GLY A 120 -9.59 -12.59 2.30
C GLY A 120 -9.55 -11.83 3.62
N SER A 121 -10.72 -11.52 4.20
CA SER A 121 -10.81 -10.83 5.50
C SER A 121 -10.17 -11.61 6.64
N ASP A 122 -10.34 -12.93 6.70
CA ASP A 122 -9.57 -13.81 7.58
C ASP A 122 -8.30 -14.31 6.86
N LEU A 123 -7.40 -13.38 6.59
CA LEU A 123 -6.15 -13.67 5.88
C LEU A 123 -5.30 -14.74 6.60
N ALA A 124 -5.39 -14.81 7.93
CA ALA A 124 -4.65 -15.80 8.70
C ALA A 124 -5.15 -17.24 8.49
N ALA A 125 -6.32 -17.44 7.87
CA ALA A 125 -6.84 -18.75 7.48
C ALA A 125 -6.19 -19.33 6.21
N LEU A 126 -5.28 -18.61 5.54
CA LEU A 126 -4.62 -19.01 4.30
C LEU A 126 -4.12 -20.45 4.32
N ALA A 127 -4.21 -21.11 3.15
CA ALA A 127 -3.91 -22.53 2.95
C ALA A 127 -2.70 -22.79 2.04
N THR A 128 -2.20 -21.79 1.29
CA THR A 128 -0.94 -21.91 0.55
C THR A 128 0.12 -22.41 1.50
N ARG A 129 0.69 -23.58 1.20
CA ARG A 129 1.67 -24.24 2.08
C ARG A 129 3.09 -23.99 1.60
N ALA A 130 4.02 -23.91 2.54
CA ALA A 130 5.46 -23.93 2.28
C ALA A 130 6.08 -25.05 3.12
N VAL A 131 6.68 -26.02 2.45
CA VAL A 131 7.30 -27.18 3.12
C VAL A 131 8.79 -27.10 2.90
N ARG A 132 9.58 -27.29 3.97
CA ARG A 132 11.04 -27.26 3.89
C ARG A 132 11.56 -28.52 3.24
N GLU A 133 12.41 -28.38 2.24
CA GLU A 133 13.04 -29.50 1.55
C GLU A 133 13.98 -30.25 2.53
N GLY A 134 13.86 -31.55 2.59
CA GLY A 134 14.61 -32.38 3.55
C GLY A 134 14.05 -32.38 4.98
N GLY A 135 12.92 -31.71 5.24
CA GLY A 135 12.27 -31.64 6.55
C GLY A 135 12.65 -30.40 7.38
N ALA A 136 11.97 -30.21 8.50
CA ALA A 136 12.04 -28.99 9.31
C ALA A 136 13.46 -28.67 9.82
N GLU A 137 14.28 -29.69 10.08
CA GLU A 137 15.63 -29.56 10.63
C GLU A 137 16.75 -29.47 9.57
N ALA A 138 16.42 -29.73 8.30
CA ALA A 138 17.44 -29.91 7.25
C ALA A 138 18.05 -28.61 6.72
N GLY A 139 17.52 -27.43 7.05
CA GLY A 139 18.05 -26.14 6.59
C GLY A 139 17.94 -25.88 5.08
N GLY A 140 17.10 -26.67 4.36
CA GLY A 140 16.89 -26.56 2.91
C GLY A 140 15.96 -25.41 2.49
N ASP A 141 15.80 -25.29 1.16
CA ASP A 141 14.85 -24.36 0.54
C ASP A 141 13.39 -24.74 0.83
N TRP A 142 12.49 -23.86 0.48
CA TRP A 142 11.05 -24.03 0.65
C TRP A 142 10.41 -24.41 -0.68
N ILE A 143 9.52 -25.42 -0.65
CA ILE A 143 8.66 -25.80 -1.77
C ILE A 143 7.25 -25.29 -1.47
N VAL A 144 6.72 -24.46 -2.36
CA VAL A 144 5.47 -23.75 -2.15
C VAL A 144 4.42 -24.20 -3.14
N ASP A 145 3.24 -24.56 -2.60
CA ASP A 145 2.04 -24.92 -3.37
C ASP A 145 0.83 -24.15 -2.87
N GLY A 146 0.01 -23.62 -3.79
CA GLY A 146 -1.23 -22.93 -3.46
C GLY A 146 -1.75 -22.05 -4.56
N GLN A 147 -2.76 -21.25 -4.22
CA GLN A 147 -3.37 -20.28 -5.12
C GLN A 147 -3.55 -18.95 -4.40
N LYS A 148 -3.14 -17.87 -5.06
CA LYS A 148 -3.36 -16.50 -4.62
C LYS A 148 -4.30 -15.79 -5.59
N VAL A 149 -5.05 -14.80 -5.08
CA VAL A 149 -6.05 -14.08 -5.86
C VAL A 149 -6.01 -12.57 -5.52
N TRP A 150 -6.55 -11.76 -6.40
CA TRP A 150 -6.55 -10.29 -6.28
C TRP A 150 -5.14 -9.70 -6.26
N THR A 151 -4.22 -10.31 -7.00
CA THR A 151 -2.83 -9.87 -7.07
C THR A 151 -2.67 -8.79 -8.13
N SER A 152 -2.53 -7.54 -7.70
CA SER A 152 -2.27 -6.42 -8.59
C SER A 152 -0.93 -6.58 -9.29
N SER A 153 -0.89 -6.29 -10.60
CA SER A 153 0.33 -6.22 -11.41
C SER A 153 1.21 -7.49 -11.40
N ALA A 154 0.67 -8.67 -11.03
CA ALA A 154 1.44 -9.92 -11.00
C ALA A 154 2.07 -10.27 -12.35
N HIS A 155 1.42 -9.89 -13.45
CA HIS A 155 1.92 -10.12 -14.81
C HIS A 155 3.13 -9.25 -15.21
N LEU A 156 3.45 -8.23 -14.43
CA LEU A 156 4.61 -7.34 -14.60
C LEU A 156 5.69 -7.61 -13.57
N ALA A 157 5.33 -8.31 -12.49
CA ALA A 157 6.19 -8.44 -11.33
C ALA A 157 7.37 -9.37 -11.57
N ARG A 158 8.56 -8.93 -11.17
CA ARG A 158 9.76 -9.77 -11.05
C ARG A 158 9.77 -10.50 -9.71
N TRP A 159 9.30 -9.84 -8.65
CA TRP A 159 9.28 -10.35 -7.29
C TRP A 159 7.90 -10.21 -6.66
N ALA A 160 7.61 -11.07 -5.70
CA ALA A 160 6.43 -10.97 -4.86
C ALA A 160 6.78 -11.06 -3.38
N ILE A 161 6.05 -10.30 -2.56
CA ILE A 161 5.96 -10.57 -1.14
C ILE A 161 4.88 -11.63 -0.94
N LEU A 162 5.24 -12.76 -0.33
CA LEU A 162 4.39 -13.94 -0.16
C LEU A 162 4.24 -14.33 1.30
N ILE A 163 3.02 -14.66 1.73
CA ILE A 163 2.77 -15.35 2.99
C ILE A 163 2.25 -16.76 2.72
N ALA A 164 2.80 -17.74 3.43
CA ALA A 164 2.43 -19.13 3.30
C ALA A 164 2.42 -19.86 4.65
N ARG A 165 1.65 -20.94 4.73
CA ARG A 165 1.53 -21.83 5.89
C ARG A 165 2.75 -22.73 5.97
N THR A 166 3.54 -22.58 7.02
CA THR A 166 4.72 -23.43 7.32
C THR A 166 4.46 -24.44 8.42
N ASP A 167 3.46 -24.16 9.28
CA ASP A 167 3.06 -25.07 10.36
C ASP A 167 1.53 -25.07 10.53
N PRO A 168 0.85 -26.18 10.22
CA PRO A 168 -0.60 -26.31 10.40
C PRO A 168 -1.02 -26.74 11.82
N ASP A 169 -0.08 -27.17 12.66
CA ASP A 169 -0.32 -27.76 13.97
C ASP A 169 -0.39 -26.73 15.11
N VAL A 170 -0.19 -25.47 14.78
CA VAL A 170 -0.28 -24.33 15.71
C VAL A 170 -1.45 -23.41 15.35
N PRO A 171 -1.85 -22.48 16.24
CA PRO A 171 -2.86 -21.47 15.95
C PRO A 171 -2.57 -20.70 14.67
N LYS A 172 -3.62 -20.37 13.89
CA LYS A 172 -3.51 -19.86 12.51
C LYS A 172 -2.49 -18.73 12.31
N HIS A 173 -2.34 -17.81 13.27
CA HIS A 173 -1.41 -16.69 13.18
C HIS A 173 0.07 -17.08 13.43
N ARG A 174 0.33 -18.21 14.10
CA ARG A 174 1.68 -18.65 14.46
C ARG A 174 2.32 -19.57 13.44
N GLY A 175 1.52 -20.14 12.53
CA GLY A 175 1.98 -21.09 11.53
C GLY A 175 2.26 -20.47 10.15
N ILE A 176 2.44 -19.16 10.06
CA ILE A 176 2.67 -18.43 8.81
C ILE A 176 4.10 -17.94 8.77
N SER A 177 4.77 -18.09 7.62
CA SER A 177 6.06 -17.46 7.31
C SER A 177 5.95 -16.53 6.12
N TYR A 178 6.93 -15.62 5.98
CA TYR A 178 6.92 -14.57 4.97
C TYR A 178 8.15 -14.71 4.07
N PHE A 179 7.94 -14.58 2.75
CA PHE A 179 8.95 -14.85 1.75
C PHE A 179 8.99 -13.77 0.67
N VAL A 180 10.14 -13.64 0.03
CA VAL A 180 10.31 -13.02 -1.28
C VAL A 180 10.28 -14.14 -2.32
N CYS A 181 9.28 -14.12 -3.19
CA CYS A 181 9.06 -15.13 -4.23
C CYS A 181 9.48 -14.58 -5.59
N ASP A 182 10.23 -15.39 -6.35
CA ASP A 182 10.58 -15.12 -7.73
C ASP A 182 9.37 -15.42 -8.63
N MET A 183 8.79 -14.40 -9.26
CA MET A 183 7.64 -14.54 -10.15
C MET A 183 7.98 -15.18 -11.50
N THR A 184 9.27 -15.38 -11.81
CA THR A 184 9.73 -16.06 -13.02
C THR A 184 10.05 -17.55 -12.81
N ASP A 185 9.85 -18.06 -11.57
CA ASP A 185 9.96 -19.49 -11.30
C ASP A 185 8.96 -20.26 -12.19
N PRO A 186 9.37 -21.38 -12.84
CA PRO A 186 8.48 -22.15 -13.73
C PRO A 186 7.24 -22.72 -13.05
N GLY A 187 7.22 -22.82 -11.73
CA GLY A 187 6.05 -23.21 -10.94
C GLY A 187 5.03 -22.10 -10.73
N VAL A 188 5.30 -20.85 -11.18
CA VAL A 188 4.38 -19.72 -11.05
C VAL A 188 3.59 -19.54 -12.34
N GLU A 189 2.27 -19.64 -12.24
CA GLU A 189 1.35 -19.34 -13.33
C GLU A 189 0.47 -18.15 -12.98
N VAL A 190 0.46 -17.11 -13.82
CA VAL A 190 -0.30 -15.86 -13.64
C VAL A 190 -1.45 -15.82 -14.64
N ARG A 191 -2.69 -15.75 -14.14
CA ARG A 191 -3.90 -15.62 -14.96
C ARG A 191 -4.63 -14.31 -14.71
N PRO A 192 -5.10 -13.61 -15.77
CA PRO A 192 -5.84 -12.38 -15.59
C PRO A 192 -7.18 -12.62 -14.89
N LEU A 193 -7.54 -11.78 -13.93
CA LEU A 193 -8.84 -11.75 -13.27
C LEU A 193 -9.63 -10.56 -13.80
N ARG A 194 -10.60 -10.80 -14.69
CA ARG A 194 -11.42 -9.75 -15.28
C ARG A 194 -12.40 -9.20 -14.25
N GLN A 195 -12.34 -7.89 -14.03
CA GLN A 195 -13.19 -7.15 -13.12
C GLN A 195 -14.48 -6.67 -13.79
N ILE A 196 -15.40 -6.12 -12.99
CA ILE A 196 -16.65 -5.49 -13.47
C ILE A 196 -16.35 -4.29 -14.39
N THR A 197 -15.18 -3.66 -14.28
CA THR A 197 -14.70 -2.58 -15.14
C THR A 197 -14.23 -3.04 -16.53
N GLY A 198 -14.18 -4.35 -16.80
CA GLY A 198 -13.57 -4.91 -18.00
C GLY A 198 -12.06 -5.06 -17.93
N GLU A 199 -11.41 -4.41 -16.98
CA GLU A 199 -9.96 -4.51 -16.78
C GLU A 199 -9.56 -5.79 -16.05
N ALA A 200 -8.29 -6.17 -16.18
CA ALA A 200 -7.66 -7.30 -15.50
C ALA A 200 -6.29 -6.87 -14.93
N GLU A 201 -6.28 -5.82 -14.11
CA GLU A 201 -5.11 -5.42 -13.34
C GLU A 201 -4.80 -6.43 -12.24
N PHE A 202 -5.86 -7.05 -11.67
CA PHE A 202 -5.72 -8.14 -10.73
C PHE A 202 -5.52 -9.47 -11.44
N ASN A 203 -4.88 -10.39 -10.75
CA ASN A 203 -4.58 -11.71 -11.26
C ASN A 203 -4.86 -12.78 -10.20
N GLU A 204 -5.16 -13.99 -10.68
CA GLU A 204 -4.94 -15.22 -9.95
C GLU A 204 -3.51 -15.68 -10.19
N VAL A 205 -2.88 -16.21 -9.15
CA VAL A 205 -1.52 -16.76 -9.22
C VAL A 205 -1.52 -18.14 -8.62
N PHE A 206 -1.19 -19.13 -9.46
CA PHE A 206 -1.04 -20.54 -9.06
C PHE A 206 0.43 -20.82 -8.79
N LEU A 207 0.70 -21.46 -7.67
CA LEU A 207 2.03 -21.87 -7.22
C LEU A 207 2.04 -23.38 -7.16
N THR A 208 2.91 -24.01 -7.98
CA THR A 208 3.01 -25.47 -8.09
C THR A 208 4.49 -25.86 -7.95
N GLY A 209 4.89 -26.32 -6.79
CA GLY A 209 6.25 -26.72 -6.50
C GLY A 209 7.27 -25.58 -6.63
N VAL A 210 6.85 -24.32 -6.39
CA VAL A 210 7.73 -23.14 -6.47
C VAL A 210 8.84 -23.24 -5.44
N ARG A 211 10.09 -23.12 -5.87
CA ARG A 211 11.26 -23.20 -5.00
C ARG A 211 11.66 -21.81 -4.50
N ILE A 212 11.63 -21.62 -3.18
CA ILE A 212 12.09 -20.38 -2.55
C ILE A 212 13.29 -20.67 -1.65
N PRO A 213 14.46 -20.08 -1.91
CA PRO A 213 15.62 -20.19 -1.04
C PRO A 213 15.29 -19.68 0.39
N ASP A 214 15.82 -20.35 1.44
CA ASP A 214 15.60 -19.87 2.83
C ASP A 214 16.19 -18.46 3.04
N ALA A 215 17.19 -18.09 2.25
CA ALA A 215 17.74 -16.73 2.21
C ALA A 215 16.74 -15.66 1.71
N HIS A 216 15.62 -16.05 1.12
CA HIS A 216 14.54 -15.16 0.70
C HIS A 216 13.38 -15.09 1.72
N ARG A 217 13.51 -15.72 2.89
CA ARG A 217 12.55 -15.59 4.00
C ARG A 217 12.80 -14.30 4.77
N LEU A 218 11.74 -13.55 5.03
CA LEU A 218 11.77 -12.34 5.85
C LEU A 218 11.29 -12.65 7.29
N GLY A 219 12.15 -12.43 8.27
CA GLY A 219 11.87 -12.76 9.67
C GLY A 219 12.05 -14.25 9.98
N ALA A 220 11.70 -14.69 11.20
CA ALA A 220 11.81 -16.07 11.61
C ALA A 220 10.64 -16.94 11.09
N VAL A 221 10.85 -18.26 11.03
CA VAL A 221 9.78 -19.23 10.72
C VAL A 221 8.66 -19.08 11.76
N GLY A 222 7.40 -19.04 11.30
CA GLY A 222 6.24 -18.85 12.16
C GLY A 222 5.95 -17.38 12.55
N GLU A 223 6.85 -16.43 12.27
CA GLU A 223 6.63 -15.00 12.54
C GLU A 223 6.03 -14.22 11.35
N GLY A 224 5.68 -14.88 10.25
CA GLY A 224 5.20 -14.24 9.04
C GLY A 224 3.96 -13.36 9.24
N TRP A 225 3.10 -13.67 10.22
CA TRP A 225 1.97 -12.82 10.54
C TRP A 225 2.39 -11.46 11.10
N LYS A 226 3.40 -11.42 11.95
CA LYS A 226 3.97 -10.17 12.48
C LYS A 226 4.59 -9.31 11.35
N VAL A 227 5.25 -9.96 10.40
CA VAL A 227 5.80 -9.30 9.21
C VAL A 227 4.67 -8.76 8.34
N ALA A 228 3.65 -9.59 8.05
CA ALA A 228 2.48 -9.20 7.26
C ALA A 228 1.70 -8.02 7.86
N GLN A 229 1.57 -7.95 9.19
CA GLN A 229 0.94 -6.80 9.85
C GLN A 229 1.66 -5.48 9.53
N THR A 230 3.00 -5.47 9.42
CA THR A 230 3.75 -4.28 9.01
C THR A 230 3.41 -3.90 7.57
N THR A 231 3.37 -4.87 6.65
CA THR A 231 2.97 -4.66 5.27
C THR A 231 1.57 -4.06 5.18
N LEU A 232 0.58 -4.65 5.86
CA LEU A 232 -0.82 -4.22 5.85
C LEU A 232 -1.03 -2.82 6.46
N MET A 233 -0.24 -2.44 7.48
CA MET A 233 -0.31 -1.09 8.03
C MET A 233 0.23 -0.04 7.03
N ASN A 234 1.32 -0.34 6.33
CA ASN A 234 1.85 0.53 5.29
C ASN A 234 0.91 0.65 4.09
N GLU A 235 0.26 -0.45 3.69
CA GLU A 235 -0.77 -0.48 2.65
C GLU A 235 -1.90 0.53 2.92
N ARG A 236 -2.45 0.54 4.13
CA ARG A 236 -3.54 1.45 4.51
C ARG A 236 -3.15 2.92 4.41
N VAL A 237 -1.90 3.23 4.76
CA VAL A 237 -1.38 4.59 4.61
C VAL A 237 -1.10 4.92 3.15
N ALA A 238 -0.63 3.98 2.35
CA ALA A 238 -0.42 4.18 0.92
C ALA A 238 -1.74 4.45 0.19
N ILE A 239 -2.80 3.68 0.51
CA ILE A 239 -4.13 3.85 -0.11
C ILE A 239 -4.85 5.12 0.39
N GLY A 240 -4.88 5.35 1.71
CA GLY A 240 -5.67 6.44 2.31
C GLY A 240 -4.89 7.73 2.60
N GLY A 241 -3.57 7.71 2.49
CA GLY A 241 -2.67 8.78 2.93
C GLY A 241 -1.98 9.58 1.81
N ALA A 242 -2.35 9.39 0.55
CA ALA A 242 -1.79 10.17 -0.54
C ALA A 242 -2.01 11.68 -0.32
N ARG A 243 -0.96 12.49 -0.60
CA ARG A 243 -1.08 13.94 -0.53
C ARG A 243 -1.93 14.42 -1.70
N THR A 244 -3.14 14.83 -1.40
CA THR A 244 -4.06 15.36 -2.39
C THR A 244 -4.16 16.88 -2.23
N PRO A 245 -3.99 17.68 -3.28
CA PRO A 245 -4.23 19.11 -3.20
C PRO A 245 -5.72 19.38 -2.93
N ARG A 246 -6.03 20.60 -2.50
CA ARG A 246 -7.42 21.03 -2.36
C ARG A 246 -8.15 20.90 -3.71
N GLU A 247 -9.36 20.36 -3.70
CA GLU A 247 -10.08 20.00 -4.94
C GLU A 247 -9.29 19.04 -5.87
N GLY A 248 -8.41 18.20 -5.30
CA GLY A 248 -7.75 17.14 -6.04
C GLY A 248 -8.53 15.82 -6.01
N GLY A 249 -8.21 14.91 -6.93
CA GLY A 249 -8.85 13.61 -7.00
C GLY A 249 -10.33 13.68 -7.43
N MET A 250 -11.14 12.72 -6.99
CA MET A 250 -12.53 12.56 -7.43
C MET A 250 -13.41 13.79 -7.15
N ILE A 251 -13.23 14.45 -5.99
CA ILE A 251 -14.03 15.64 -5.68
C ILE A 251 -13.73 16.81 -6.63
N GLY A 252 -12.49 16.93 -7.08
CA GLY A 252 -12.11 17.93 -8.08
C GLY A 252 -12.74 17.67 -9.44
N ILE A 253 -12.81 16.41 -9.85
CA ILE A 253 -13.50 15.98 -11.08
C ILE A 253 -14.98 16.31 -10.98
N ALA A 254 -15.65 15.94 -9.89
CA ALA A 254 -17.05 16.26 -9.65
C ALA A 254 -17.33 17.79 -9.66
N ALA A 255 -16.46 18.57 -9.01
CA ALA A 255 -16.56 20.01 -9.01
C ALA A 255 -16.31 20.63 -10.40
N ALA A 256 -15.39 20.09 -11.18
CA ALA A 256 -15.14 20.51 -12.57
C ALA A 256 -16.34 20.18 -13.46
N GLY A 257 -16.90 18.97 -13.37
CA GLY A 257 -18.11 18.58 -14.06
C GLY A 257 -19.29 19.50 -13.73
N TRP A 258 -19.49 19.80 -12.44
CA TRP A 258 -20.50 20.77 -12.01
C TRP A 258 -20.34 22.16 -12.66
N ARG A 259 -19.09 22.63 -12.81
CA ARG A 259 -18.83 23.93 -13.45
C ARG A 259 -19.07 23.88 -14.95
N ALA A 260 -18.75 22.76 -15.60
CA ALA A 260 -18.85 22.58 -17.04
C ALA A 260 -20.31 22.42 -17.54
N HIS A 261 -21.23 21.91 -16.71
CA HIS A 261 -22.60 21.56 -17.09
C HIS A 261 -23.65 22.33 -16.27
N PRO A 262 -23.80 23.67 -16.50
CA PRO A 262 -24.77 24.47 -15.77
C PRO A 262 -26.23 24.04 -16.00
N GLU A 263 -26.53 23.44 -17.15
CA GLU A 263 -27.85 22.95 -17.57
C GLU A 263 -28.34 21.75 -16.76
N LEU A 264 -27.42 20.96 -16.16
CA LEU A 264 -27.75 19.79 -15.37
C LEU A 264 -27.93 20.10 -13.86
N ARG A 265 -27.71 21.36 -13.44
CA ARG A 265 -27.71 21.75 -12.05
C ARG A 265 -29.10 21.77 -11.44
N THR A 266 -29.25 21.09 -10.30
CA THR A 266 -30.43 21.20 -9.45
C THR A 266 -30.03 21.63 -8.05
N HIS A 267 -30.98 22.13 -7.26
CA HIS A 267 -30.71 22.53 -5.87
C HIS A 267 -30.26 21.36 -5.01
N ASP A 268 -30.87 20.20 -5.17
CA ASP A 268 -30.54 18.99 -4.41
C ASP A 268 -29.10 18.51 -4.72
N LEU A 269 -28.78 18.37 -5.99
CA LEU A 269 -27.43 17.99 -6.42
C LEU A 269 -26.35 18.96 -5.94
N HIS A 270 -26.68 20.26 -5.90
CA HIS A 270 -25.78 21.27 -5.35
C HIS A 270 -25.53 21.08 -3.85
N GLN A 271 -26.55 20.87 -3.06
CA GLN A 271 -26.39 20.66 -1.61
C GLN A 271 -25.59 19.38 -1.31
N ARG A 272 -25.84 18.31 -2.06
CA ARG A 272 -25.09 17.06 -1.92
C ARG A 272 -23.62 17.22 -2.31
N LEU A 273 -23.33 17.92 -3.43
CA LEU A 273 -21.94 18.22 -3.83
C LEU A 273 -21.19 19.03 -2.76
N LEU A 274 -21.85 20.03 -2.16
CA LEU A 274 -21.25 20.84 -1.09
C LEU A 274 -20.92 19.99 0.14
N ASN A 275 -21.81 19.08 0.53
CA ASN A 275 -21.55 18.16 1.63
C ASN A 275 -20.38 17.23 1.34
N LEU A 276 -20.33 16.62 0.15
CA LEU A 276 -19.22 15.77 -0.28
C LEU A 276 -17.90 16.53 -0.33
N TRP A 277 -17.94 17.79 -0.79
CA TRP A 277 -16.77 18.66 -0.81
C TRP A 277 -16.23 18.95 0.60
N VAL A 278 -17.11 19.24 1.55
CA VAL A 278 -16.73 19.46 2.96
C VAL A 278 -16.13 18.19 3.54
N GLU A 279 -16.75 17.04 3.32
CA GLU A 279 -16.23 15.76 3.83
C GLU A 279 -14.87 15.38 3.20
N ALA A 280 -14.69 15.62 1.91
CA ALA A 280 -13.42 15.42 1.23
C ALA A 280 -12.31 16.31 1.81
N GLU A 281 -12.62 17.58 2.11
CA GLU A 281 -11.67 18.52 2.74
C GLU A 281 -11.35 18.12 4.18
N VAL A 282 -12.33 17.65 4.95
CA VAL A 282 -12.11 17.10 6.30
C VAL A 282 -11.18 15.88 6.22
N ALA A 283 -11.40 14.96 5.28
CA ALA A 283 -10.54 13.80 5.08
C ALA A 283 -9.11 14.23 4.70
N ARG A 284 -8.96 15.19 3.79
CA ARG A 284 -7.66 15.76 3.39
C ARG A 284 -6.90 16.35 4.57
N LEU A 285 -7.54 17.20 5.37
CA LEU A 285 -6.94 17.83 6.55
C LEU A 285 -6.60 16.82 7.65
N THR A 286 -7.44 15.79 7.82
CA THR A 286 -7.16 14.68 8.76
C THR A 286 -5.93 13.90 8.32
N GLY A 287 -5.78 13.62 7.03
CA GLY A 287 -4.58 13.00 6.46
C GLY A 287 -3.32 13.85 6.67
N GLU A 288 -3.42 15.16 6.53
CA GLU A 288 -2.33 16.10 6.82
C GLU A 288 -1.90 16.03 8.30
N ARG A 289 -2.88 16.05 9.22
CA ARG A 289 -2.63 15.93 10.65
C ARG A 289 -1.96 14.61 11.02
N LEU A 290 -2.40 13.48 10.45
CA LEU A 290 -1.75 12.18 10.66
C LEU A 290 -0.31 12.17 10.17
N ARG A 291 -0.03 12.73 8.99
CA ARG A 291 1.35 12.85 8.48
C ARG A 291 2.24 13.68 9.41
N GLN A 292 1.72 14.79 9.96
CA GLN A 292 2.46 15.60 10.93
C GLN A 292 2.76 14.82 12.22
N GLN A 293 1.83 14.00 12.69
CA GLN A 293 2.03 13.13 13.86
C GLN A 293 3.08 12.04 13.62
N LEU A 294 3.15 11.50 12.40
CA LEU A 294 4.16 10.52 11.99
C LEU A 294 5.55 11.15 11.75
N SER A 295 5.63 12.46 11.61
CA SER A 295 6.86 13.22 11.40
C SER A 295 7.06 14.21 12.56
N PRO A 296 7.51 13.78 13.76
CA PRO A 296 7.74 14.69 14.86
C PRO A 296 8.79 15.71 14.47
N THR A 297 8.41 16.97 14.39
CA THR A 297 9.35 18.09 14.31
C THR A 297 10.09 18.20 15.63
N LEU A 298 11.42 18.39 15.59
CA LEU A 298 12.32 18.54 16.72
C LEU A 298 11.99 19.72 17.69
N ASN A 299 10.90 20.45 17.47
CA ASN A 299 10.52 21.67 18.21
C ASN A 299 9.06 21.71 18.69
N SER A 300 8.34 20.61 18.76
CA SER A 300 7.05 20.64 19.45
C SER A 300 7.22 20.35 20.94
N SER A 301 7.29 21.40 21.75
CA SER A 301 6.93 21.32 23.17
C SER A 301 5.60 20.56 23.29
N PRO A 302 5.42 19.66 24.27
CA PRO A 302 4.17 18.95 24.44
C PRO A 302 3.06 19.98 24.67
N THR A 303 2.22 20.20 23.68
CA THR A 303 0.99 20.97 23.85
C THR A 303 0.13 20.27 24.88
N LEU A 304 -0.12 20.97 25.99
CA LEU A 304 -1.09 20.59 27.02
C LEU A 304 -2.42 20.23 26.35
N GLY A 305 -2.74 18.94 26.26
CA GLY A 305 -4.02 18.51 25.67
C GLY A 305 -4.26 17.02 25.63
N SER A 306 -3.34 16.14 26.02
CA SER A 306 -3.55 14.68 26.02
C SER A 306 -3.42 14.02 27.38
N ALA A 307 -3.62 14.75 28.46
CA ALA A 307 -3.80 14.15 29.77
C ALA A 307 -5.27 13.73 29.93
N ARG A 308 -5.69 12.61 29.29
CA ARG A 308 -6.83 11.85 29.79
C ARG A 308 -6.34 10.93 30.88
N ALA A 309 -6.88 11.19 32.07
CA ALA A 309 -6.63 10.46 33.29
C ALA A 309 -6.87 8.94 33.17
N GLY A 310 -5.90 8.12 33.65
CA GLY A 310 -6.16 6.91 34.42
C GLY A 310 -6.61 5.67 33.67
N GLY A 311 -6.10 5.39 32.42
CA GLY A 311 -6.14 4.05 31.85
C GLY A 311 -4.72 3.44 31.84
N PRO A 312 -4.58 2.09 31.98
CA PRO A 312 -3.27 1.47 31.82
C PRO A 312 -2.71 1.78 30.44
N PRO A 313 -1.40 2.00 30.29
CA PRO A 313 -0.79 2.25 28.98
C PRO A 313 -1.09 1.05 28.08
N CYS A 314 -1.72 1.28 26.93
CA CYS A 314 -1.86 0.27 25.89
C CYS A 314 -0.44 -0.19 25.54
N ALA A 315 -0.08 -1.40 25.97
CA ALA A 315 1.19 -2.03 25.65
C ALA A 315 1.24 -2.26 24.14
N GLY A 316 2.02 -1.42 23.42
CA GLY A 316 2.22 -1.57 22.00
C GLY A 316 2.08 -0.29 21.18
N GLY A 317 2.55 0.86 21.70
CA GLY A 317 2.74 2.04 20.85
C GLY A 317 3.65 1.69 19.68
N ALA A 318 3.21 1.96 18.44
CA ALA A 318 4.05 1.78 17.26
C ALA A 318 5.35 2.56 17.46
N PRO A 319 6.52 2.01 17.08
CA PRO A 319 7.77 2.75 17.10
C PRO A 319 7.61 4.07 16.34
N MET A 320 8.24 5.15 16.81
CA MET A 320 8.16 6.46 16.16
C MET A 320 8.41 6.33 14.65
N GLY A 321 7.52 6.90 13.85
CA GLY A 321 7.59 6.86 12.38
C GLY A 321 6.86 5.71 11.70
N GLN A 322 6.21 4.80 12.43
CA GLN A 322 5.37 3.76 11.83
C GLN A 322 3.88 4.13 11.88
N PRO A 323 3.11 3.79 10.80
CA PRO A 323 1.66 4.00 10.80
C PRO A 323 0.98 3.21 11.91
N GLY A 324 0.12 3.89 12.66
CA GLY A 324 -0.73 3.27 13.68
C GLY A 324 -2.09 2.80 13.11
N PRO A 325 -3.01 2.36 14.00
CA PRO A 325 -4.35 1.93 13.60
C PRO A 325 -5.21 3.06 13.01
N GLU A 326 -4.82 4.32 13.19
CA GLU A 326 -5.52 5.51 12.66
C GLU A 326 -5.60 5.51 11.12
N GLY A 327 -4.63 4.90 10.43
CA GLY A 327 -4.65 4.69 8.99
C GLY A 327 -5.88 3.91 8.51
N SER A 328 -6.46 3.07 9.38
CA SER A 328 -7.72 2.35 9.09
C SER A 328 -8.91 3.31 8.93
N GLY A 329 -9.00 4.35 9.76
CA GLY A 329 -10.03 5.38 9.64
C GLY A 329 -9.91 6.20 8.35
N MET A 330 -8.67 6.50 7.92
CA MET A 330 -8.43 7.21 6.66
C MET A 330 -8.85 6.38 5.46
N LYS A 331 -8.47 5.09 5.41
CA LYS A 331 -8.88 4.19 4.33
C LYS A 331 -10.39 4.00 4.28
N LEU A 332 -11.05 3.90 5.43
CA LEU A 332 -12.51 3.80 5.54
C LEU A 332 -13.19 5.07 4.96
N ALA A 333 -12.71 6.26 5.33
CA ALA A 333 -13.21 7.53 4.80
C ALA A 333 -13.00 7.63 3.28
N PHE A 334 -11.81 7.25 2.79
CA PHE A 334 -11.50 7.21 1.36
C PHE A 334 -12.48 6.31 0.60
N ALA A 335 -12.70 5.08 1.06
CA ALA A 335 -13.58 4.12 0.39
C ALA A 335 -15.03 4.63 0.30
N ARG A 336 -15.55 5.21 1.39
CA ARG A 336 -16.90 5.80 1.44
C ARG A 336 -17.02 6.99 0.49
N LEU A 337 -16.09 7.94 0.60
CA LEU A 337 -16.11 9.14 -0.24
C LEU A 337 -15.98 8.82 -1.72
N ALA A 338 -15.11 7.89 -2.10
CA ALA A 338 -14.97 7.46 -3.48
C ALA A 338 -16.29 6.92 -4.06
N GLN A 339 -17.02 6.11 -3.30
CA GLN A 339 -18.31 5.57 -3.73
C GLN A 339 -19.41 6.65 -3.79
N GLU A 340 -19.48 7.52 -2.80
CA GLU A 340 -20.49 8.58 -2.74
C GLU A 340 -20.27 9.64 -3.83
N ILE A 341 -19.02 10.08 -4.04
CA ILE A 341 -18.68 11.06 -5.08
C ILE A 341 -18.93 10.49 -6.47
N SER A 342 -18.49 9.25 -6.76
CA SER A 342 -18.71 8.64 -8.06
C SER A 342 -20.18 8.34 -8.32
N GLY A 343 -20.94 7.96 -7.29
CA GLY A 343 -22.40 7.80 -7.38
C GLY A 343 -23.11 9.13 -7.68
N TRP A 344 -22.71 10.21 -7.01
CA TRP A 344 -23.20 11.55 -7.30
C TRP A 344 -22.87 11.99 -8.73
N GLU A 345 -21.67 11.67 -9.21
CA GLU A 345 -21.24 12.03 -10.58
C GLU A 345 -22.09 11.33 -11.65
N VAL A 346 -22.33 10.03 -11.51
CA VAL A 346 -23.21 9.26 -12.41
C VAL A 346 -24.62 9.86 -12.42
N GLU A 347 -25.18 10.17 -11.26
CA GLU A 347 -26.50 10.79 -11.17
C GLU A 347 -26.55 12.20 -11.79
N PHE A 348 -25.51 13.01 -11.55
CA PHE A 348 -25.41 14.37 -12.09
C PHE A 348 -25.36 14.39 -13.61
N LEU A 349 -24.61 13.45 -14.22
CA LEU A 349 -24.46 13.35 -15.67
C LEU A 349 -25.64 12.64 -16.36
N ALA A 350 -26.60 12.13 -15.60
CA ALA A 350 -27.80 11.44 -16.09
C ALA A 350 -27.47 10.33 -17.11
N GLU A 351 -27.99 10.41 -18.34
CA GLU A 351 -27.77 9.40 -19.38
C GLU A 351 -26.28 9.27 -19.75
N ASP A 352 -25.54 10.38 -19.79
CA ASP A 352 -24.09 10.37 -20.08
C ASP A 352 -23.29 9.68 -18.98
N GLY A 353 -23.75 9.76 -17.73
CA GLY A 353 -23.15 9.06 -16.58
C GLY A 353 -23.28 7.53 -16.64
N LEU A 354 -24.22 7.01 -17.43
CA LEU A 354 -24.44 5.57 -17.64
C LEU A 354 -23.66 5.02 -18.85
N THR A 355 -22.98 5.88 -19.60
CA THR A 355 -22.15 5.44 -20.73
C THR A 355 -20.89 4.76 -20.24
N TYR A 356 -20.43 3.78 -21.01
CA TYR A 356 -19.20 3.06 -20.76
C TYR A 356 -18.49 2.82 -22.09
N ASP A 357 -17.29 3.40 -22.25
CA ASP A 357 -16.64 3.49 -23.55
C ASP A 357 -16.20 2.13 -24.11
N ASP A 358 -15.65 1.28 -23.25
CA ASP A 358 -15.04 0.06 -23.74
C ASP A 358 -14.98 -1.05 -22.66
N TRP A 359 -15.65 -2.16 -22.96
CA TRP A 359 -15.66 -3.38 -22.14
C TRP A 359 -14.59 -4.41 -22.54
N THR A 360 -13.71 -4.07 -23.49
CA THR A 360 -12.60 -4.93 -23.88
C THR A 360 -11.69 -5.17 -22.68
N MET A 361 -11.28 -6.43 -22.51
CA MET A 361 -10.35 -6.77 -21.43
C MET A 361 -9.00 -6.06 -21.65
N ARG A 362 -8.60 -5.22 -20.69
CA ARG A 362 -7.31 -4.54 -20.66
C ARG A 362 -6.51 -4.99 -19.43
N ARG A 363 -5.21 -4.97 -19.55
CA ARG A 363 -4.27 -5.21 -18.44
C ARG A 363 -3.43 -3.96 -18.21
N PRO A 364 -3.94 -2.98 -17.46
CA PRO A 364 -3.22 -1.75 -17.20
C PRO A 364 -1.98 -2.00 -16.32
N ASP A 365 -0.95 -1.19 -16.52
CA ASP A 365 0.30 -1.27 -15.74
C ASP A 365 0.14 -0.72 -14.31
N GLY A 366 -0.92 0.01 -14.04
CA GLY A 366 -1.23 0.58 -12.74
C GLY A 366 -2.71 0.88 -12.56
N VAL A 367 -3.11 1.14 -11.31
CA VAL A 367 -4.50 1.47 -10.95
C VAL A 367 -4.78 2.92 -11.25
N ASP A 368 -5.81 3.20 -12.04
CA ASP A 368 -6.32 4.55 -12.25
C ASP A 368 -7.68 4.72 -11.56
N PHE A 369 -7.72 5.54 -10.51
CA PHE A 369 -8.94 5.85 -9.78
C PHE A 369 -9.71 7.06 -10.34
N THR A 370 -9.12 7.85 -11.24
CA THR A 370 -9.65 9.17 -11.63
C THR A 370 -9.69 9.42 -13.13
N GLY A 371 -8.95 8.67 -13.92
CA GLY A 371 -8.63 9.04 -15.31
C GLY A 371 -9.65 8.67 -16.37
N ARG A 372 -10.71 7.92 -16.04
CA ARG A 372 -11.72 7.47 -17.02
C ARG A 372 -13.08 8.11 -16.77
N GLU A 373 -14.08 7.70 -17.55
CA GLU A 373 -15.47 8.18 -17.48
C GLU A 373 -16.14 7.90 -16.12
N ALA A 374 -17.26 8.56 -15.84
CA ALA A 374 -18.00 8.46 -14.58
C ALA A 374 -18.44 7.03 -14.27
N GLY A 375 -18.93 6.28 -15.27
CA GLY A 375 -19.33 4.88 -15.12
C GLY A 375 -18.18 3.99 -14.66
N TYR A 376 -16.98 4.18 -15.19
CA TYR A 376 -15.79 3.46 -14.76
C TYR A 376 -15.45 3.78 -13.29
N ARG A 377 -15.37 5.07 -12.93
CA ARG A 377 -15.06 5.48 -11.56
C ARG A 377 -16.06 4.92 -10.55
N TYR A 378 -17.34 4.91 -10.90
CA TYR A 378 -18.41 4.33 -10.09
C TYR A 378 -18.20 2.83 -9.84
N LEU A 379 -17.93 2.06 -10.91
CA LEU A 379 -17.71 0.61 -10.81
C LEU A 379 -16.42 0.32 -10.05
N ARG A 380 -15.32 1.01 -10.34
CA ARG A 380 -14.03 0.82 -9.68
C ARG A 380 -14.08 1.13 -8.19
N ALA A 381 -14.82 2.17 -7.80
CA ALA A 381 -14.97 2.58 -6.40
C ALA A 381 -15.62 1.49 -5.52
N LYS A 382 -16.38 0.53 -6.09
CA LYS A 382 -16.97 -0.58 -5.31
C LYS A 382 -15.89 -1.46 -4.68
N GLY A 383 -14.75 -1.65 -5.35
CA GLY A 383 -13.61 -2.39 -4.81
C GLY A 383 -12.99 -1.72 -3.59
N ASN A 384 -13.06 -0.39 -3.48
CA ASN A 384 -12.42 0.37 -2.41
C ASN A 384 -12.93 0.02 -1.01
N SER A 385 -14.16 -0.51 -0.86
CA SER A 385 -14.68 -0.97 0.44
C SER A 385 -14.24 -2.39 0.80
N ILE A 386 -13.53 -3.09 -0.09
CA ILE A 386 -13.11 -4.48 0.07
C ILE A 386 -11.58 -4.58 0.14
N GLU A 387 -10.87 -4.01 -0.83
CA GLU A 387 -9.40 -4.02 -0.91
C GLU A 387 -8.74 -3.29 0.27
N GLY A 388 -7.52 -3.67 0.65
CA GLY A 388 -6.79 -3.04 1.77
C GLY A 388 -7.46 -3.21 3.15
N GLY A 389 -8.34 -4.22 3.29
CA GLY A 389 -9.21 -4.49 4.43
C GLY A 389 -10.63 -3.96 4.20
N THR A 390 -11.62 -4.83 4.43
CA THR A 390 -13.02 -4.44 4.27
C THR A 390 -13.42 -3.35 5.24
N SER A 391 -14.49 -2.62 4.92
CA SER A 391 -15.03 -1.58 5.82
C SER A 391 -15.31 -2.13 7.21
N GLU A 392 -15.84 -3.36 7.33
CA GLU A 392 -16.15 -4.03 8.59
C GLU A 392 -14.89 -4.34 9.40
N VAL A 393 -13.84 -4.89 8.75
CA VAL A 393 -12.54 -5.14 9.40
C VAL A 393 -11.92 -3.84 9.90
N LEU A 394 -12.01 -2.77 9.12
CA LEU A 394 -11.46 -1.47 9.51
C LEU A 394 -12.24 -0.84 10.65
N LEU A 395 -13.58 -0.97 10.68
CA LEU A 395 -14.42 -0.53 11.80
C LEU A 395 -14.03 -1.26 13.10
N ASN A 396 -13.81 -2.58 13.05
CA ASN A 396 -13.35 -3.35 14.20
C ASN A 396 -11.97 -2.87 14.69
N ILE A 397 -11.04 -2.62 13.77
CA ILE A 397 -9.72 -2.09 14.14
C ILE A 397 -9.82 -0.71 14.80
N VAL A 398 -10.66 0.18 14.28
CA VAL A 398 -10.89 1.50 14.87
C VAL A 398 -11.55 1.35 16.25
N ALA A 399 -12.59 0.52 16.36
CA ALA A 399 -13.28 0.28 17.61
C ALA A 399 -12.33 -0.25 18.70
N GLU A 400 -11.58 -1.31 18.42
CA GLU A 400 -10.73 -1.96 19.41
C GLU A 400 -9.45 -1.19 19.72
N ARG A 401 -8.77 -0.66 18.67
CA ARG A 401 -7.40 -0.12 18.82
C ARG A 401 -7.32 1.39 18.90
N VAL A 402 -8.31 2.12 18.37
CA VAL A 402 -8.35 3.58 18.45
C VAL A 402 -9.28 4.04 19.57
N LEU A 403 -10.47 3.45 19.67
CA LEU A 403 -11.46 3.82 20.68
C LEU A 403 -11.34 3.03 21.99
N GLY A 404 -10.57 1.91 22.00
CA GLY A 404 -10.36 1.06 23.18
C GLY A 404 -11.61 0.26 23.60
N LEU A 405 -12.51 -0.04 22.67
CA LEU A 405 -13.68 -0.87 22.92
C LEU A 405 -13.26 -2.35 23.12
N PRO A 406 -14.04 -3.15 23.84
CA PRO A 406 -13.75 -4.57 24.02
C PRO A 406 -13.69 -5.31 22.68
N PRO A 407 -12.72 -6.23 22.49
CA PRO A 407 -12.67 -7.07 21.30
C PRO A 407 -13.81 -8.08 21.27
N GLU A 408 -14.19 -8.51 20.09
CA GLU A 408 -15.13 -9.61 19.88
C GLU A 408 -14.63 -10.92 20.56
N PRO A 409 -15.53 -11.73 21.14
CA PRO A 409 -15.19 -13.06 21.64
C PRO A 409 -14.62 -13.95 20.52
N ARG A 410 -13.47 -14.57 20.78
CA ARG A 410 -12.77 -15.42 19.81
C ARG A 410 -12.74 -16.86 20.29
N THR A 411 -13.37 -17.76 19.55
CA THR A 411 -13.40 -19.20 19.82
C THR A 411 -12.24 -19.95 19.14
N ASP A 412 -11.55 -19.31 18.20
CA ASP A 412 -10.52 -19.90 17.33
C ASP A 412 -9.08 -19.59 17.79
N LYS A 413 -8.91 -18.79 18.86
CA LYS A 413 -7.62 -18.19 19.22
C LYS A 413 -6.51 -19.20 19.52
N ASP A 414 -6.86 -20.29 20.20
CA ASP A 414 -5.90 -21.31 20.67
C ASP A 414 -6.09 -22.66 19.95
N VAL A 415 -6.91 -22.71 18.90
CA VAL A 415 -7.15 -23.91 18.07
C VAL A 415 -6.08 -24.00 16.99
N ALA A 416 -5.52 -25.19 16.77
CA ALA A 416 -4.59 -25.43 15.67
C ALA A 416 -5.29 -25.16 14.32
N TRP A 417 -4.55 -24.58 13.38
CA TRP A 417 -5.15 -24.19 12.08
C TRP A 417 -5.82 -25.37 11.36
N LYS A 418 -5.21 -26.56 11.40
CA LYS A 418 -5.75 -27.78 10.77
C LYS A 418 -7.10 -28.20 11.34
N ASP A 419 -7.41 -27.85 12.58
CA ASP A 419 -8.62 -28.25 13.30
C ASP A 419 -9.73 -27.17 13.25
N LEU A 420 -9.48 -26.04 12.57
CA LEU A 420 -10.49 -25.00 12.34
C LEU A 420 -11.54 -25.49 11.33
N PRO A 421 -12.83 -25.18 11.52
CA PRO A 421 -13.87 -25.44 10.52
C PRO A 421 -13.55 -24.67 9.22
N ARG A 422 -13.71 -25.35 8.09
CA ARG A 422 -13.49 -24.81 6.75
C ARG A 422 -14.79 -24.51 6.03
#